data_6bfc5ca8643de7c4daf017df81780934
#
_entry.id   6bfc5ca8643de7c4daf017df81780934
#
_cell.length_a   1.000
_cell.length_b   1.000
_cell.length_c   1.000
_cell.angle_alpha   90.00
_cell.angle_beta   90.00
_cell.angle_gamma   90.00
#
_symmetry.space_group_name_H-M   'P 1'
#
loop_
_entity.id
_entity.type
_entity.pdbx_description
1 polymer ?
#
loop_
_entity_poly.entity_id
_entity_poly.type
_entity_poly.pdbx_seq_one_letter_code
_entity_poly.pdbx_strand_id
1 'polypeptide(L)'
;MEKPAVPNAFDAVAPRYDLMCRLNPGYVGMLGDAARALDPLPLPRLLDLCCGSGLSTQALRRAHPGVPIVALDGSPGMLEQARRKPLAPVEFVQGDAQAPQDSLDGPFGGILMSYGLRNVADPDASLAQLQGLLAPGGLLAVHDYSLAGPGAERLWTVMCRAVVRPFCAAVSGAPRLFEYLERSVLEFDRRDALAARLRGAGFELLRVIPGRLWQRQIVHTFVARRPA
;
A
#
# COMPACT_ATOMS: atom_id res chain seq x y z
N MET A 1 -9.65 -11.48 -12.80
CA MET A 1 -8.78 -12.03 -11.74
C MET A 1 -9.47 -11.77 -10.41
N GLU A 2 -9.54 -12.75 -9.55
CA GLU A 2 -10.08 -12.63 -8.20
C GLU A 2 -9.01 -12.18 -7.21
N LYS A 3 -9.40 -11.57 -6.09
CA LYS A 3 -8.47 -11.01 -5.09
C LYS A 3 -7.47 -12.03 -4.53
N PRO A 4 -7.84 -13.28 -4.22
CA PRO A 4 -6.88 -14.28 -3.72
C PRO A 4 -5.76 -14.64 -4.71
N ALA A 5 -5.95 -14.41 -6.00
CA ALA A 5 -4.95 -14.70 -7.03
C ALA A 5 -3.98 -13.53 -7.28
N VAL A 6 -4.16 -12.39 -6.61
CA VAL A 6 -3.36 -11.18 -6.81
C VAL A 6 -1.89 -11.39 -6.47
N PRO A 7 -1.48 -12.00 -5.34
CA PRO A 7 -0.07 -12.22 -5.05
C PRO A 7 0.66 -12.99 -6.15
N ASN A 8 0.07 -14.08 -6.65
CA ASN A 8 0.64 -14.90 -7.73
C ASN A 8 0.78 -14.12 -9.05
N ALA A 9 -0.15 -13.19 -9.32
CA ALA A 9 -0.06 -12.35 -10.52
C ALA A 9 1.09 -11.34 -10.44
N PHE A 10 1.44 -10.90 -9.24
CA PHE A 10 2.59 -10.03 -9.01
C PHE A 10 3.93 -10.76 -9.17
N ASP A 11 4.02 -12.06 -8.90
CA ASP A 11 5.24 -12.85 -9.12
C ASP A 11 5.74 -12.73 -10.58
N ALA A 12 4.80 -12.78 -11.53
CA ALA A 12 5.13 -12.70 -12.96
C ALA A 12 5.75 -11.35 -13.38
N VAL A 13 5.44 -10.28 -12.67
CA VAL A 13 5.90 -8.91 -13.00
C VAL A 13 7.02 -8.43 -12.07
N ALA A 14 7.33 -9.16 -10.99
CA ALA A 14 8.26 -8.74 -9.95
C ALA A 14 9.62 -8.25 -10.49
N PRO A 15 10.28 -8.88 -11.49
CA PRO A 15 11.57 -8.41 -12.00
C PRO A 15 11.53 -7.01 -12.66
N ARG A 16 10.34 -6.60 -13.16
CA ARG A 16 10.16 -5.33 -13.88
C ARG A 16 9.31 -4.33 -13.13
N TYR A 17 8.77 -4.71 -11.98
CA TYR A 17 7.83 -3.91 -11.20
C TYR A 17 8.43 -2.56 -10.79
N ASP A 18 9.64 -2.55 -10.26
CA ASP A 18 10.32 -1.33 -9.84
C ASP A 18 10.51 -0.33 -10.98
N LEU A 19 10.82 -0.82 -12.17
CA LEU A 19 10.97 0.03 -13.36
C LEU A 19 9.65 0.72 -13.69
N MET A 20 8.55 -0.03 -13.71
CA MET A 20 7.21 0.52 -13.98
C MET A 20 6.82 1.58 -12.95
N CYS A 21 7.05 1.30 -11.65
CA CYS A 21 6.76 2.23 -10.57
C CYS A 21 7.61 3.50 -10.63
N ARG A 22 8.90 3.39 -10.95
CA ARG A 22 9.83 4.54 -11.05
C ARG A 22 9.53 5.42 -12.26
N LEU A 23 9.03 4.84 -13.34
CA LEU A 23 8.60 5.59 -14.53
C LEU A 23 7.22 6.24 -14.38
N ASN A 24 6.46 5.90 -13.32
CA ASN A 24 5.21 6.59 -12.99
C ASN A 24 5.52 7.89 -12.22
N PRO A 25 5.29 9.08 -12.82
CA PRO A 25 5.67 10.34 -12.20
C PRO A 25 4.98 10.54 -10.85
N GLY A 26 5.77 10.82 -9.81
CA GLY A 26 5.29 11.06 -8.45
C GLY A 26 5.17 9.81 -7.57
N TYR A 27 5.18 8.60 -8.11
CA TYR A 27 4.97 7.36 -7.37
C TYR A 27 5.91 7.21 -6.15
N VAL A 28 7.21 7.26 -6.37
CA VAL A 28 8.21 7.13 -5.28
C VAL A 28 8.09 8.27 -4.27
N GLY A 29 7.79 9.49 -4.75
CA GLY A 29 7.56 10.64 -3.87
C GLY A 29 6.35 10.47 -2.96
N MET A 30 5.25 9.87 -3.47
CA MET A 30 4.04 9.59 -2.68
C MET A 30 4.30 8.53 -1.60
N LEU A 31 5.07 7.48 -1.90
CA LEU A 31 5.50 6.51 -0.87
C LEU A 31 6.34 7.20 0.23
N GLY A 32 7.20 8.15 -0.14
CA GLY A 32 7.95 8.97 0.83
C GLY A 32 7.04 9.84 1.70
N ASP A 33 5.99 10.44 1.12
CA ASP A 33 5.01 11.21 1.89
C ASP A 33 4.23 10.31 2.87
N ALA A 34 3.82 9.13 2.42
CA ALA A 34 3.12 8.15 3.25
C ALA A 34 4.01 7.66 4.42
N ALA A 35 5.27 7.37 4.15
CA ALA A 35 6.23 6.95 5.18
C ALA A 35 6.45 8.05 6.24
N ARG A 36 6.69 9.29 5.82
CA ARG A 36 6.84 10.44 6.75
C ARG A 36 5.59 10.76 7.55
N ALA A 37 4.43 10.35 7.06
CA ALA A 37 3.17 10.58 7.74
C ALA A 37 3.00 9.74 9.03
N LEU A 38 3.86 8.73 9.24
CA LEU A 38 3.92 7.91 10.44
C LEU A 38 4.79 8.53 11.56
N ASP A 39 4.79 9.82 11.71
CA ASP A 39 5.55 10.52 12.74
C ASP A 39 4.65 11.49 13.54
N PRO A 40 4.76 11.53 14.89
CA PRO A 40 5.64 10.75 15.78
C PRO A 40 5.14 9.32 16.05
N LEU A 41 6.08 8.39 16.28
CA LEU A 41 5.78 7.01 16.65
C LEU A 41 5.71 6.85 18.17
N PRO A 42 4.66 6.26 18.74
CA PRO A 42 4.60 5.95 20.16
C PRO A 42 5.53 4.80 20.56
N LEU A 43 5.89 3.94 19.60
CA LEU A 43 6.81 2.82 19.74
C LEU A 43 7.71 2.76 18.51
N PRO A 44 9.05 2.67 18.64
CA PRO A 44 9.96 2.65 17.49
C PRO A 44 10.02 1.25 16.84
N ARG A 45 8.92 0.78 16.27
CA ARG A 45 8.80 -0.45 15.47
C ARG A 45 7.76 -0.26 14.38
N LEU A 46 8.11 -0.56 13.14
CA LEU A 46 7.28 -0.33 11.97
C LEU A 46 6.93 -1.64 11.25
N LEU A 47 5.71 -1.68 10.69
CA LEU A 47 5.27 -2.71 9.76
C LEU A 47 5.03 -2.07 8.38
N ASP A 48 5.62 -2.68 7.35
CA ASP A 48 5.28 -2.45 5.95
C ASP A 48 4.43 -3.61 5.46
N LEU A 49 3.12 -3.44 5.43
CA LEU A 49 2.17 -4.46 5.03
C LEU A 49 1.87 -4.36 3.53
N CYS A 50 1.96 -5.47 2.80
CA CYS A 50 1.97 -5.52 1.35
C CYS A 50 3.20 -4.80 0.78
N CYS A 51 4.38 -5.10 1.30
CA CYS A 51 5.62 -4.39 0.98
C CYS A 51 6.08 -4.57 -0.48
N GLY A 52 5.56 -5.57 -1.18
CA GLY A 52 5.89 -5.89 -2.56
C GLY A 52 7.40 -6.06 -2.76
N SER A 53 7.92 -5.41 -3.79
CA SER A 53 9.35 -5.37 -4.08
C SER A 53 10.19 -4.53 -3.09
N GLY A 54 9.59 -3.95 -2.03
CA GLY A 54 10.27 -3.16 -1.01
C GLY A 54 10.46 -1.67 -1.34
N LEU A 55 9.69 -1.09 -2.27
CA LEU A 55 9.75 0.36 -2.53
C LEU A 55 9.18 1.18 -1.37
N SER A 56 8.09 0.72 -0.73
CA SER A 56 7.53 1.30 0.49
C SER A 56 8.47 1.11 1.68
N THR A 57 9.08 -0.08 1.80
CA THR A 57 10.10 -0.36 2.82
C THR A 57 11.29 0.60 2.70
N GLN A 58 11.73 0.88 1.46
CA GLN A 58 12.79 1.85 1.22
C GLN A 58 12.39 3.28 1.64
N ALA A 59 11.13 3.64 1.42
CA ALA A 59 10.59 4.93 1.87
C ALA A 59 10.54 5.02 3.40
N LEU A 60 10.07 3.96 4.08
CA LEU A 60 10.08 3.86 5.55
C LEU A 60 11.49 3.95 6.12
N ARG A 61 12.46 3.21 5.56
CA ARG A 61 13.86 3.25 6.02
C ARG A 61 14.46 4.65 5.92
N ARG A 62 14.13 5.41 4.87
CA ARG A 62 14.60 6.79 4.69
C ARG A 62 13.90 7.76 5.64
N ALA A 63 12.61 7.58 5.90
CA ALA A 63 11.85 8.45 6.79
C ALA A 63 12.17 8.20 8.27
N HIS A 64 12.47 6.94 8.63
CA HIS A 64 12.71 6.50 10.01
C HIS A 64 14.05 5.74 10.10
N PRO A 65 15.20 6.45 10.04
CA PRO A 65 16.51 5.82 10.13
C PRO A 65 16.67 5.09 11.47
N GLY A 66 17.18 3.86 11.44
CA GLY A 66 17.45 3.08 12.64
C GLY A 66 16.24 2.39 13.29
N VAL A 67 15.00 2.74 12.90
CA VAL A 67 13.81 2.07 13.43
C VAL A 67 13.69 0.65 12.85
N PRO A 68 13.48 -0.39 13.66
CA PRO A 68 13.21 -1.75 13.18
C PRO A 68 11.98 -1.79 12.29
N ILE A 69 12.11 -2.45 11.13
CA ILE A 69 11.03 -2.62 10.16
C ILE A 69 10.81 -4.12 9.93
N VAL A 70 9.56 -4.55 10.07
CA VAL A 70 9.06 -5.82 9.56
C VAL A 70 8.32 -5.53 8.26
N ALA A 71 8.56 -6.33 7.21
CA ALA A 71 7.95 -6.13 5.90
C ALA A 71 7.30 -7.44 5.44
N LEU A 72 5.96 -7.43 5.31
CA LEU A 72 5.17 -8.60 4.95
C LEU A 72 4.60 -8.47 3.54
N ASP A 73 4.70 -9.54 2.76
CA ASP A 73 4.00 -9.67 1.47
C ASP A 73 3.62 -11.12 1.20
N GLY A 74 2.55 -11.32 0.44
CA GLY A 74 2.09 -12.65 0.04
C GLY A 74 2.83 -13.23 -1.16
N SER A 75 3.52 -12.40 -1.96
CA SER A 75 4.22 -12.79 -3.18
C SER A 75 5.68 -13.13 -2.88
N PRO A 76 6.10 -14.42 -3.04
CA PRO A 76 7.51 -14.80 -2.85
C PRO A 76 8.44 -14.13 -3.86
N GLY A 77 8.01 -13.92 -5.10
CA GLY A 77 8.81 -13.25 -6.12
C GLY A 77 9.03 -11.78 -5.82
N MET A 78 8.03 -11.09 -5.26
CA MET A 78 8.18 -9.72 -4.79
C MET A 78 9.16 -9.64 -3.61
N LEU A 79 9.04 -10.51 -2.62
CA LEU A 79 9.96 -10.56 -1.48
C LEU A 79 11.40 -10.86 -1.90
N GLU A 80 11.61 -11.70 -2.93
CA GLU A 80 12.94 -11.92 -3.48
C GLU A 80 13.54 -10.62 -4.04
N GLN A 81 12.76 -9.80 -4.76
CA GLN A 81 13.21 -8.49 -5.22
C GLN A 81 13.49 -7.53 -4.06
N ALA A 82 12.66 -7.55 -3.02
CA ALA A 82 12.85 -6.72 -1.83
C ALA A 82 14.16 -7.06 -1.09
N ARG A 83 14.45 -8.35 -0.88
CA ARG A 83 15.68 -8.83 -0.23
C ARG A 83 16.97 -8.48 -0.97
N ARG A 84 16.91 -8.24 -2.28
CA ARG A 84 18.07 -7.80 -3.09
C ARG A 84 18.43 -6.34 -2.88
N LYS A 85 17.56 -5.55 -2.22
CA LYS A 85 17.80 -4.13 -1.97
C LYS A 85 18.65 -3.92 -0.71
N PRO A 86 19.46 -2.86 -0.63
CA PRO A 86 20.25 -2.53 0.56
C PRO A 86 19.35 -1.90 1.64
N LEU A 87 18.48 -2.70 2.25
CA LEU A 87 17.47 -2.27 3.22
C LEU A 87 17.76 -2.75 4.65
N ALA A 88 18.87 -3.46 4.86
CA ALA A 88 19.20 -4.02 6.16
C ALA A 88 19.31 -2.94 7.27
N PRO A 89 18.90 -3.25 8.51
CA PRO A 89 18.17 -4.46 8.88
C PRO A 89 16.65 -4.31 8.66
N VAL A 90 16.08 -5.20 7.84
CA VAL A 90 14.64 -5.35 7.65
C VAL A 90 14.32 -6.85 7.73
N GLU A 91 13.31 -7.19 8.51
CA GLU A 91 12.77 -8.54 8.57
C GLU A 91 11.71 -8.72 7.48
N PHE A 92 11.97 -9.59 6.49
CA PHE A 92 11.02 -9.89 5.42
C PHE A 92 10.28 -11.18 5.71
N VAL A 93 8.96 -11.07 5.87
CA VAL A 93 8.04 -12.17 6.19
C VAL A 93 7.13 -12.45 5.01
N GLN A 94 7.00 -13.72 4.63
CA GLN A 94 5.95 -14.14 3.71
C GLN A 94 4.68 -14.45 4.51
N GLY A 95 3.57 -13.79 4.18
CA GLY A 95 2.31 -13.98 4.90
C GLY A 95 1.12 -13.37 4.17
N ASP A 96 -0.08 -13.67 4.68
CA ASP A 96 -1.31 -13.11 4.16
C ASP A 96 -1.64 -11.79 4.85
N ALA A 97 -1.79 -10.72 4.07
CA ALA A 97 -2.22 -9.43 4.58
C ALA A 97 -3.68 -9.41 5.10
N GLN A 98 -4.45 -10.46 4.82
CA GLN A 98 -5.80 -10.63 5.38
C GLN A 98 -5.78 -11.25 6.78
N ALA A 99 -4.72 -11.97 7.12
CA ALA A 99 -4.49 -12.60 8.42
C ALA A 99 -3.04 -12.34 8.91
N PRO A 100 -2.61 -11.07 9.04
CA PRO A 100 -1.23 -10.75 9.36
C PRO A 100 -0.81 -11.25 10.74
N GLN A 101 -1.75 -11.45 11.66
CA GLN A 101 -1.53 -11.97 13.02
C GLN A 101 -1.08 -13.45 13.03
N ASP A 102 -1.33 -14.20 11.95
CA ASP A 102 -0.84 -15.58 11.84
C ASP A 102 0.69 -15.65 11.65
N SER A 103 1.29 -14.54 11.23
CA SER A 103 2.72 -14.47 10.89
C SER A 103 3.48 -13.39 11.67
N LEU A 104 2.78 -12.51 12.39
CA LEU A 104 3.36 -11.33 13.01
C LEU A 104 2.92 -11.16 14.45
N ASP A 105 3.87 -10.86 15.32
CA ASP A 105 3.62 -10.42 16.68
C ASP A 105 3.70 -8.89 16.77
N GLY A 106 2.62 -8.27 17.26
CA GLY A 106 2.62 -6.84 17.63
C GLY A 106 3.32 -6.58 18.98
N PRO A 107 3.28 -5.36 19.51
CA PRO A 107 2.73 -4.19 18.85
C PRO A 107 3.71 -3.47 17.93
N PHE A 108 3.15 -2.73 16.97
CA PHE A 108 3.87 -1.79 16.12
C PHE A 108 3.50 -0.34 16.47
N GLY A 109 4.45 0.58 16.41
CA GLY A 109 4.18 2.01 16.57
C GLY A 109 3.58 2.63 15.32
N GLY A 110 3.86 2.05 14.14
CA GLY A 110 3.28 2.48 12.88
C GLY A 110 3.17 1.35 11.87
N ILE A 111 2.10 1.37 11.09
CA ILE A 111 1.86 0.45 9.96
C ILE A 111 1.68 1.29 8.70
N LEU A 112 2.47 0.98 7.66
CA LEU A 112 2.24 1.45 6.31
C LEU A 112 1.65 0.31 5.49
N MET A 113 0.52 0.56 4.83
CA MET A 113 -0.07 -0.34 3.84
C MET A 113 -0.22 0.41 2.52
N SER A 114 0.65 0.10 1.55
CA SER A 114 0.67 0.79 0.25
C SER A 114 0.10 -0.09 -0.85
N TYR A 115 -0.98 0.39 -1.49
CA TYR A 115 -1.67 -0.28 -2.60
C TYR A 115 -2.17 -1.70 -2.27
N GLY A 116 -2.34 -2.00 -0.98
CA GLY A 116 -2.70 -3.32 -0.47
C GLY A 116 -4.19 -3.47 -0.16
N LEU A 117 -4.80 -2.48 0.51
CA LEU A 117 -6.16 -2.60 1.07
C LEU A 117 -7.22 -2.91 0.01
N ARG A 118 -7.07 -2.36 -1.19
CA ARG A 118 -7.93 -2.64 -2.34
C ARG A 118 -7.94 -4.11 -2.74
N ASN A 119 -6.85 -4.82 -2.49
CA ASN A 119 -6.63 -6.19 -2.93
C ASN A 119 -7.05 -7.25 -1.89
N VAL A 120 -7.27 -6.86 -0.63
CA VAL A 120 -7.79 -7.81 0.38
C VAL A 120 -9.26 -8.13 0.12
N ALA A 121 -9.69 -9.35 0.45
CA ALA A 121 -11.06 -9.78 0.21
C ALA A 121 -12.04 -9.03 1.10
N ASP A 122 -11.73 -8.92 2.40
CA ASP A 122 -12.51 -8.20 3.41
C ASP A 122 -11.68 -7.06 4.02
N PRO A 123 -11.82 -5.82 3.52
CA PRO A 123 -11.10 -4.67 4.07
C PRO A 123 -11.46 -4.34 5.53
N ASP A 124 -12.71 -4.60 5.96
CA ASP A 124 -13.14 -4.30 7.32
C ASP A 124 -12.51 -5.26 8.33
N ALA A 125 -12.52 -6.56 8.03
CA ALA A 125 -11.82 -7.57 8.84
C ALA A 125 -10.31 -7.29 8.88
N SER A 126 -9.69 -6.92 7.75
CA SER A 126 -8.27 -6.54 7.71
C SER A 126 -7.97 -5.35 8.62
N LEU A 127 -8.75 -4.28 8.55
CA LEU A 127 -8.57 -3.09 9.39
C LEU A 127 -8.72 -3.40 10.88
N ALA A 128 -9.65 -4.27 11.26
CA ALA A 128 -9.83 -4.70 12.66
C ALA A 128 -8.56 -5.43 13.18
N GLN A 129 -7.95 -6.29 12.35
CA GLN A 129 -6.69 -6.96 12.69
C GLN A 129 -5.53 -5.97 12.82
N LEU A 130 -5.44 -4.96 11.94
CA LEU A 130 -4.42 -3.93 12.03
C LEU A 130 -4.51 -3.11 13.31
N GLN A 131 -5.72 -2.87 13.83
CA GLN A 131 -5.89 -2.28 15.15
C GLN A 131 -5.22 -3.12 16.25
N GLY A 132 -5.41 -4.45 16.21
CA GLY A 132 -4.79 -5.36 17.18
C GLY A 132 -3.26 -5.35 17.14
N LEU A 133 -2.67 -5.15 15.96
CA LEU A 133 -1.22 -5.10 15.77
C LEU A 133 -0.57 -3.75 16.11
N LEU A 134 -1.33 -2.66 16.19
CA LEU A 134 -0.81 -1.35 16.58
C LEU A 134 -0.71 -1.21 18.09
N ALA A 135 0.29 -0.49 18.57
CA ALA A 135 0.32 0.01 19.93
C ALA A 135 -0.82 1.01 20.18
N PRO A 136 -1.28 1.22 21.43
CA PRO A 136 -2.15 2.34 21.76
C PRO A 136 -1.53 3.67 21.27
N GLY A 137 -2.30 4.50 20.59
CA GLY A 137 -1.80 5.71 19.94
C GLY A 137 -1.00 5.49 18.66
N GLY A 138 -0.81 4.24 18.24
CA GLY A 138 -0.07 3.86 17.02
C GLY A 138 -0.73 4.37 15.75
N LEU A 139 0.07 4.60 14.71
CA LEU A 139 -0.35 5.21 13.46
C LEU A 139 -0.52 4.19 12.33
N LEU A 140 -1.61 4.28 11.60
CA LEU A 140 -1.86 3.57 10.36
C LEU A 140 -1.81 4.57 9.20
N ALA A 141 -0.97 4.30 8.19
CA ALA A 141 -0.99 4.99 6.92
C ALA A 141 -1.47 4.03 5.82
N VAL A 142 -2.68 4.23 5.32
CA VAL A 142 -3.20 3.53 4.13
C VAL A 142 -2.97 4.43 2.94
N HIS A 143 -2.09 3.98 2.02
CA HIS A 143 -1.80 4.67 0.76
C HIS A 143 -2.36 3.85 -0.39
N ASP A 144 -3.48 4.27 -0.98
CA ASP A 144 -4.13 3.50 -2.04
C ASP A 144 -4.88 4.41 -3.03
N TYR A 145 -5.31 3.82 -4.14
CA TYR A 145 -6.25 4.45 -5.05
C TYR A 145 -7.58 4.69 -4.32
N SER A 146 -8.11 5.89 -4.47
CA SER A 146 -9.38 6.28 -3.84
C SER A 146 -9.90 7.53 -4.54
N LEU A 147 -10.63 7.33 -5.62
CA LEU A 147 -11.06 8.39 -6.53
C LEU A 147 -11.86 9.47 -5.80
N ALA A 148 -11.48 10.74 -5.94
CA ALA A 148 -12.11 11.85 -5.23
C ALA A 148 -13.48 12.26 -5.81
N GLY A 149 -13.88 11.70 -6.95
CA GLY A 149 -15.18 11.98 -7.57
C GLY A 149 -15.20 11.68 -9.07
N PRO A 150 -16.27 12.05 -9.79
CA PRO A 150 -16.47 11.70 -11.21
C PRO A 150 -15.37 12.20 -12.16
N GLY A 151 -14.78 13.37 -11.86
CA GLY A 151 -13.64 13.90 -12.63
C GLY A 151 -12.40 13.04 -12.51
N ALA A 152 -12.09 12.57 -11.29
CA ALA A 152 -10.99 11.66 -11.04
C ALA A 152 -11.21 10.29 -11.71
N GLU A 153 -12.44 9.80 -11.72
CA GLU A 153 -12.83 8.55 -12.38
C GLU A 153 -12.61 8.62 -13.91
N ARG A 154 -13.04 9.71 -14.53
CA ARG A 154 -12.80 9.95 -15.96
C ARG A 154 -11.30 10.04 -16.27
N LEU A 155 -10.56 10.81 -15.48
CA LEU A 155 -9.11 10.94 -15.64
C LEU A 155 -8.40 9.60 -15.47
N TRP A 156 -8.76 8.82 -14.44
CA TRP A 156 -8.23 7.48 -14.23
C TRP A 156 -8.49 6.57 -15.43
N THR A 157 -9.74 6.50 -15.89
CA THR A 157 -10.13 5.65 -17.02
C THR A 157 -9.33 6.00 -18.29
N VAL A 158 -9.21 7.28 -18.62
CA VAL A 158 -8.44 7.74 -19.78
C VAL A 158 -6.97 7.41 -19.63
N MET A 159 -6.35 7.79 -18.51
CA MET A 159 -4.92 7.54 -18.26
C MET A 159 -4.62 6.04 -18.19
N CYS A 160 -5.47 5.26 -17.56
CA CYS A 160 -5.28 3.82 -17.46
C CYS A 160 -5.31 3.14 -18.82
N ARG A 161 -6.32 3.47 -19.66
CA ARG A 161 -6.49 2.86 -20.99
C ARG A 161 -5.50 3.36 -22.02
N ALA A 162 -5.18 4.65 -22.01
CA ALA A 162 -4.32 5.25 -23.03
C ALA A 162 -2.83 5.13 -22.71
N VAL A 163 -2.45 5.06 -21.41
CA VAL A 163 -1.04 5.13 -21.00
C VAL A 163 -0.66 3.91 -20.14
N VAL A 164 -1.32 3.71 -18.99
CA VAL A 164 -0.84 2.73 -17.98
C VAL A 164 -0.91 1.30 -18.53
N ARG A 165 -2.05 0.87 -19.05
CA ARG A 165 -2.24 -0.49 -19.57
C ARG A 165 -1.31 -0.81 -20.74
N PRO A 166 -1.23 0.00 -21.82
CA PRO A 166 -0.33 -0.27 -22.95
C PRO A 166 1.13 -0.31 -22.51
N PHE A 167 1.57 0.68 -21.73
CA PHE A 167 2.94 0.76 -21.24
C PHE A 167 3.30 -0.44 -20.36
N CYS A 168 2.50 -0.72 -19.34
CA CYS A 168 2.77 -1.82 -18.43
C CYS A 168 2.66 -3.19 -19.09
N ALA A 169 1.71 -3.38 -20.01
CA ALA A 169 1.63 -4.62 -20.79
C ALA A 169 2.86 -4.85 -21.67
N ALA A 170 3.36 -3.79 -22.31
CA ALA A 170 4.59 -3.87 -23.13
C ALA A 170 5.83 -4.17 -22.29
N VAL A 171 5.94 -3.58 -21.09
CA VAL A 171 7.08 -3.79 -20.19
C VAL A 171 7.04 -5.14 -19.50
N SER A 172 5.87 -5.57 -18.99
CA SER A 172 5.75 -6.74 -18.13
C SER A 172 5.29 -8.02 -18.85
N GLY A 173 4.60 -7.90 -19.98
CA GLY A 173 3.96 -9.03 -20.64
C GLY A 173 2.71 -9.56 -19.92
N ALA A 174 2.15 -8.83 -18.94
CA ALA A 174 1.04 -9.27 -18.10
C ALA A 174 -0.22 -8.37 -18.23
N PRO A 175 -0.87 -8.30 -19.40
CA PRO A 175 -1.99 -7.37 -19.65
C PRO A 175 -3.17 -7.58 -18.68
N ARG A 176 -3.45 -8.83 -18.28
CA ARG A 176 -4.56 -9.16 -17.37
C ARG A 176 -4.43 -8.52 -15.98
N LEU A 177 -3.19 -8.32 -15.49
CA LEU A 177 -2.94 -7.66 -14.22
C LEU A 177 -3.36 -6.18 -14.29
N PHE A 178 -3.13 -5.52 -15.42
CA PHE A 178 -3.46 -4.09 -15.58
C PHE A 178 -4.94 -3.86 -15.95
N GLU A 179 -5.60 -4.86 -16.53
CA GLU A 179 -7.07 -4.89 -16.62
C GLU A 179 -7.72 -5.02 -15.24
N TYR A 180 -7.15 -5.88 -14.40
CA TYR A 180 -7.57 -5.98 -13.00
C TYR A 180 -7.31 -4.68 -12.24
N LEU A 181 -6.16 -4.03 -12.43
CA LEU A 181 -5.86 -2.75 -11.82
C LEU A 181 -6.93 -1.71 -12.17
N GLU A 182 -7.28 -1.56 -13.47
CA GLU A 182 -8.31 -0.60 -13.89
C GLU A 182 -9.64 -0.87 -13.17
N ARG A 183 -10.11 -2.11 -13.21
CA ARG A 183 -11.37 -2.52 -12.60
C ARG A 183 -11.36 -2.34 -11.08
N SER A 184 -10.34 -2.85 -10.40
CA SER A 184 -10.25 -2.81 -8.94
C SER A 184 -10.21 -1.38 -8.39
N VAL A 185 -9.64 -0.42 -9.12
CA VAL A 185 -9.65 1.00 -8.73
C VAL A 185 -11.05 1.61 -8.88
N LEU A 186 -11.79 1.23 -9.93
CA LEU A 186 -13.14 1.74 -10.17
C LEU A 186 -14.17 1.17 -9.18
N GLU A 187 -13.95 -0.08 -8.73
CA GLU A 187 -14.83 -0.80 -7.81
C GLU A 187 -14.49 -0.53 -6.33
N PHE A 188 -13.29 -0.02 -6.04
CA PHE A 188 -12.86 0.24 -4.67
C PHE A 188 -13.48 1.53 -4.10
N ASP A 189 -13.36 1.66 -2.77
CA ASP A 189 -13.85 2.82 -2.03
C ASP A 189 -13.33 4.14 -2.62
N ARG A 190 -14.24 5.07 -2.83
CA ARG A 190 -13.90 6.46 -3.09
C ARG A 190 -13.30 7.10 -1.83
N ARG A 191 -12.59 8.21 -2.00
CA ARG A 191 -11.88 8.90 -0.91
C ARG A 191 -12.71 9.04 0.36
N ASP A 192 -13.94 9.52 0.26
CA ASP A 192 -14.77 9.79 1.44
C ASP A 192 -15.35 8.49 2.04
N ALA A 193 -15.59 7.47 1.21
CA ALA A 193 -16.00 6.15 1.66
C ALA A 193 -14.88 5.44 2.42
N LEU A 194 -13.62 5.49 1.92
CA LEU A 194 -12.47 4.92 2.62
C LEU A 194 -12.19 5.66 3.94
N ALA A 195 -12.36 6.98 3.97
CA ALA A 195 -12.29 7.76 5.21
C ALA A 195 -13.36 7.34 6.23
N ALA A 196 -14.58 7.07 5.77
CA ALA A 196 -15.67 6.58 6.62
C ALA A 196 -15.40 5.15 7.11
N ARG A 197 -14.88 4.27 6.24
CA ARG A 197 -14.48 2.90 6.59
C ARG A 197 -13.44 2.88 7.71
N LEU A 198 -12.39 3.69 7.63
CA LEU A 198 -11.37 3.79 8.68
C LEU A 198 -11.96 4.23 10.02
N ARG A 199 -12.88 5.21 10.00
CA ARG A 199 -13.60 5.61 11.24
C ARG A 199 -14.51 4.50 11.75
N GLY A 200 -15.24 3.82 10.86
CA GLY A 200 -16.08 2.67 11.20
C GLY A 200 -15.30 1.51 11.81
N ALA A 201 -14.06 1.31 11.38
CA ALA A 201 -13.14 0.34 11.98
C ALA A 201 -12.53 0.82 13.31
N GLY A 202 -12.97 1.96 13.87
CA GLY A 202 -12.55 2.45 15.18
C GLY A 202 -11.26 3.25 15.18
N PHE A 203 -10.73 3.65 14.01
CA PHE A 203 -9.57 4.54 13.93
C PHE A 203 -9.99 6.02 14.02
N GLU A 204 -9.16 6.83 14.67
CA GLU A 204 -9.22 8.28 14.58
C GLU A 204 -8.53 8.74 13.28
N LEU A 205 -9.30 9.20 12.29
CA LEU A 205 -8.72 9.73 11.06
C LEU A 205 -8.12 11.12 11.32
N LEU A 206 -6.80 11.23 11.21
CA LEU A 206 -6.07 12.49 11.47
C LEU A 206 -6.01 13.39 10.24
N ARG A 207 -5.68 12.84 9.08
CA ARG A 207 -5.54 13.60 7.83
C ARG A 207 -5.61 12.70 6.60
N VAL A 208 -5.92 13.32 5.45
CA VAL A 208 -5.85 12.70 4.13
C VAL A 208 -4.91 13.52 3.27
N ILE A 209 -3.84 12.91 2.78
CA ILE A 209 -2.81 13.54 1.96
C ILE A 209 -3.09 13.16 0.51
N PRO A 210 -3.34 14.12 -0.40
CA PRO A 210 -3.57 13.84 -1.80
C PRO A 210 -2.30 13.37 -2.50
N GLY A 211 -2.45 12.60 -3.54
CA GLY A 211 -1.37 12.17 -4.42
C GLY A 211 -0.68 13.35 -5.11
N ARG A 212 0.31 13.04 -5.95
CA ARG A 212 1.11 14.03 -6.65
C ARG A 212 0.75 14.09 -8.13
N LEU A 213 0.99 15.23 -8.76
CA LEU A 213 0.84 15.42 -10.19
C LEU A 213 -0.55 15.01 -10.69
N TRP A 214 -0.62 14.19 -11.74
CA TRP A 214 -1.86 13.70 -12.32
C TRP A 214 -2.67 12.79 -11.39
N GLN A 215 -2.01 12.21 -10.35
CA GLN A 215 -2.65 11.32 -9.38
C GLN A 215 -3.27 12.06 -8.17
N ARG A 216 -3.27 13.40 -8.16
CA ARG A 216 -3.69 14.21 -6.99
C ARG A 216 -5.11 13.88 -6.50
N GLN A 217 -6.01 13.52 -7.40
CA GLN A 217 -7.40 13.16 -7.07
C GLN A 217 -7.68 11.66 -7.19
N ILE A 218 -6.65 10.86 -7.45
CA ILE A 218 -6.76 9.43 -7.77
C ILE A 218 -6.19 8.58 -6.65
N VAL A 219 -5.08 9.01 -6.04
CA VAL A 219 -4.38 8.32 -4.96
C VAL A 219 -4.36 9.20 -3.74
N HIS A 220 -4.61 8.64 -2.56
CA HIS A 220 -4.51 9.36 -1.29
C HIS A 220 -3.80 8.51 -0.24
N THR A 221 -3.16 9.19 0.72
CA THR A 221 -2.68 8.58 1.96
C THR A 221 -3.60 8.99 3.10
N PHE A 222 -4.25 8.02 3.70
CA PHE A 222 -5.07 8.21 4.89
C PHE A 222 -4.21 7.92 6.11
N VAL A 223 -4.06 8.91 6.98
CA VAL A 223 -3.31 8.77 8.23
C VAL A 223 -4.32 8.70 9.35
N ALA A 224 -4.31 7.59 10.05
CA ALA A 224 -5.25 7.33 11.12
C ALA A 224 -4.50 6.84 12.38
N ARG A 225 -5.09 7.02 13.54
CA ARG A 225 -4.53 6.64 14.83
C ARG A 225 -5.40 5.56 15.47
N ARG A 226 -4.76 4.54 16.04
CA ARG A 226 -5.43 3.70 17.02
C ARG A 226 -5.71 4.52 18.29
N PRO A 227 -6.93 4.62 18.80
CA PRO A 227 -7.20 5.23 20.10
C PRO A 227 -6.37 4.61 21.23
N ALA A 228 -6.15 5.39 22.30
CA ALA A 228 -5.42 4.95 23.49
C ALA A 228 -6.20 3.90 24.29
#